data_7009dc4d08a55ec082afdad148b01946
#
_entry.id   7009dc4d08a55ec082afdad148b01946
#
_cell.length_a   1.000
_cell.length_b   1.000
_cell.length_c   1.000
_cell.angle_alpha   90.00
_cell.angle_beta   90.00
_cell.angle_gamma   90.00
#
_symmetry.space_group_name_H-M   'P 1'
#
loop_
_entity.id
_entity.type
_entity.pdbx_description
1 polymer ?
#
loop_
_entity_poly.entity_id
_entity_poly.type
_entity_poly.pdbx_seq_one_letter_code
_entity_poly.pdbx_strand_id
1 'polypeptide(L)'
;MNKVLKFIGYSIVTILSGLGLLIIIIGDKDIPREQLKTKYAKSPSKFIPVMGMQVHYRDEGNKEDTTPLLLIHGTSSSLNTWDSLVKLMPSHKRIIRLDMPAFGLTGPNPENEYSYQYYSQFLYAFLKELNIKQCIVAGNSLGGGIAWHFALAYPKQVHQLILIDASGYPKLNEKGSLGFTLARIPIINNLLLFVTPKILVKKSVEDAFANKTLVSEERITRYHDLLLAEGNRRAVLSIFKNEMEQEHEKIKDIQ
;
A
#
# COMPACT_ATOMS: atom_id res chain seq x y z
N MET A 1 47.61 -11.68 -18.59
CA MET A 1 46.65 -11.36 -17.51
C MET A 1 47.21 -11.90 -16.20
N ASN A 2 47.44 -11.03 -15.23
CA ASN A 2 48.18 -11.30 -13.98
C ASN A 2 47.45 -12.40 -13.16
N LYS A 3 48.19 -13.38 -12.57
CA LYS A 3 47.62 -14.47 -11.75
C LYS A 3 46.69 -13.93 -10.62
N VAL A 4 47.08 -12.77 -10.06
CA VAL A 4 46.31 -12.07 -9.03
C VAL A 4 44.91 -11.63 -9.56
N LEU A 5 44.86 -11.07 -10.77
CA LEU A 5 43.57 -10.66 -11.40
C LEU A 5 42.66 -11.85 -11.68
N LYS A 6 43.21 -12.99 -12.10
CA LYS A 6 42.43 -14.23 -12.27
C LYS A 6 41.89 -14.74 -10.95
N PHE A 7 42.70 -14.75 -9.89
CA PHE A 7 42.32 -15.18 -8.56
C PHE A 7 41.19 -14.29 -8.01
N ILE A 8 41.33 -12.97 -8.11
CA ILE A 8 40.27 -12.02 -7.73
C ILE A 8 39.00 -12.28 -8.52
N GLY A 9 39.07 -12.48 -9.84
CA GLY A 9 37.95 -12.79 -10.69
C GLY A 9 37.18 -14.07 -10.26
N TYR A 10 37.92 -15.16 -10.01
CA TYR A 10 37.33 -16.41 -9.54
C TYR A 10 36.69 -16.27 -8.15
N SER A 11 37.32 -15.54 -7.23
CA SER A 11 36.75 -15.28 -5.90
C SER A 11 35.44 -14.51 -5.99
N ILE A 12 35.35 -13.47 -6.81
CA ILE A 12 34.16 -12.69 -7.05
C ILE A 12 33.04 -13.59 -7.62
N VAL A 13 33.34 -14.38 -8.64
CA VAL A 13 32.38 -15.30 -9.26
C VAL A 13 31.85 -16.30 -8.22
N THR A 14 32.73 -16.89 -7.41
CA THR A 14 32.32 -17.84 -6.36
C THR A 14 31.42 -17.20 -5.32
N ILE A 15 31.76 -15.97 -4.86
CA ILE A 15 30.96 -15.22 -3.90
C ILE A 15 29.56 -14.88 -4.48
N LEU A 16 29.51 -14.39 -5.72
CA LEU A 16 28.26 -14.05 -6.39
C LEU A 16 27.39 -15.29 -6.63
N SER A 17 28.01 -16.42 -7.03
CA SER A 17 27.30 -17.69 -7.21
C SER A 17 26.75 -18.21 -5.88
N GLY A 18 27.54 -18.16 -4.80
CA GLY A 18 27.10 -18.53 -3.46
C GLY A 18 25.95 -17.63 -2.95
N LEU A 19 26.02 -16.33 -3.17
CA LEU A 19 24.95 -15.39 -2.83
C LEU A 19 23.68 -15.66 -3.67
N GLY A 20 23.83 -15.91 -4.97
CA GLY A 20 22.71 -16.28 -5.84
C GLY A 20 22.02 -17.56 -5.40
N LEU A 21 22.80 -18.60 -5.05
CA LEU A 21 22.28 -19.85 -4.51
C LEU A 21 21.54 -19.64 -3.17
N LEU A 22 22.11 -18.82 -2.30
CA LEU A 22 21.47 -18.49 -1.02
C LEU A 22 20.13 -17.79 -1.23
N ILE A 23 20.05 -16.82 -2.15
CA ILE A 23 18.79 -16.14 -2.50
C ILE A 23 17.75 -17.15 -3.04
N ILE A 24 18.15 -18.12 -3.84
CA ILE A 24 17.26 -19.17 -4.36
C ILE A 24 16.71 -20.04 -3.22
N ILE A 25 17.53 -20.34 -2.21
CA ILE A 25 17.16 -21.24 -1.09
C ILE A 25 16.26 -20.52 -0.08
N ILE A 26 16.59 -19.28 0.28
CA ILE A 26 15.87 -18.53 1.33
C ILE A 26 14.88 -17.49 0.78
N GLY A 27 14.82 -17.34 -0.54
CA GLY A 27 13.99 -16.34 -1.19
C GLY A 27 12.50 -16.61 -1.04
N ASP A 28 11.75 -15.54 -0.82
CA ASP A 28 10.29 -15.60 -0.78
C ASP A 28 9.74 -15.54 -2.21
N LYS A 29 8.93 -16.54 -2.58
CA LYS A 29 8.20 -16.53 -3.86
C LYS A 29 6.98 -15.63 -3.75
N ASP A 30 6.62 -15.01 -4.87
CA ASP A 30 5.32 -14.34 -4.97
C ASP A 30 4.19 -15.36 -4.78
N ILE A 31 3.16 -14.95 -4.05
CA ILE A 31 1.97 -15.77 -3.81
C ILE A 31 0.93 -15.40 -4.88
N PRO A 32 0.42 -16.39 -5.65
CA PRO A 32 -0.64 -16.14 -6.63
C PRO A 32 -1.83 -15.44 -5.99
N ARG A 33 -2.33 -14.37 -6.61
CA ARG A 33 -3.40 -13.54 -6.05
C ARG A 33 -4.69 -14.34 -5.81
N GLU A 34 -4.98 -15.32 -6.65
CA GLU A 34 -6.16 -16.18 -6.49
C GLU A 34 -6.09 -17.02 -5.19
N GLN A 35 -4.90 -17.47 -4.80
CA GLN A 35 -4.70 -18.15 -3.52
C GLN A 35 -5.00 -17.22 -2.34
N LEU A 36 -4.55 -15.96 -2.43
CA LEU A 36 -4.79 -14.96 -1.39
C LEU A 36 -6.25 -14.51 -1.33
N LYS A 37 -6.97 -14.46 -2.46
CA LYS A 37 -8.40 -14.20 -2.50
C LYS A 37 -9.18 -15.21 -1.66
N THR A 38 -8.85 -16.50 -1.77
CA THR A 38 -9.48 -17.56 -0.96
C THR A 38 -9.31 -17.31 0.54
N LYS A 39 -8.16 -16.76 0.94
CA LYS A 39 -7.83 -16.49 2.35
C LYS A 39 -8.41 -15.18 2.86
N TYR A 40 -8.34 -14.09 2.08
CA TYR A 40 -8.57 -12.73 2.55
C TYR A 40 -9.79 -12.03 1.94
N ALA A 41 -10.34 -12.51 0.81
CA ALA A 41 -11.50 -11.91 0.17
C ALA A 41 -12.83 -12.57 0.59
N LYS A 42 -12.99 -12.83 1.90
CA LYS A 42 -14.26 -13.35 2.43
C LYS A 42 -15.34 -12.27 2.39
N SER A 43 -16.62 -12.67 2.35
CA SER A 43 -17.75 -11.74 2.43
C SER A 43 -17.53 -10.68 3.53
N PRO A 44 -17.80 -9.39 3.25
CA PRO A 44 -18.48 -8.79 2.10
C PRO A 44 -17.54 -8.29 0.98
N SER A 45 -16.36 -8.89 0.82
CA SER A 45 -15.38 -8.51 -0.24
C SER A 45 -15.98 -8.63 -1.63
N LYS A 46 -15.69 -7.64 -2.47
CA LYS A 46 -16.09 -7.52 -3.87
C LYS A 46 -14.91 -7.12 -4.73
N PHE A 47 -15.04 -7.33 -6.03
CA PHE A 47 -14.08 -6.88 -7.05
C PHE A 47 -14.82 -6.11 -8.14
N ILE A 48 -14.22 -5.04 -8.63
CA ILE A 48 -14.77 -4.19 -9.70
C ILE A 48 -13.65 -3.79 -10.66
N PRO A 49 -13.88 -3.81 -11.98
CA PRO A 49 -12.87 -3.38 -12.95
C PRO A 49 -12.73 -1.85 -12.94
N VAL A 50 -11.54 -1.33 -12.66
CA VAL A 50 -11.20 0.09 -12.73
C VAL A 50 -9.81 0.24 -13.32
N MET A 51 -9.66 1.04 -14.37
CA MET A 51 -8.36 1.35 -15.00
C MET A 51 -7.49 0.11 -15.25
N GLY A 52 -8.08 -0.97 -15.79
CA GLY A 52 -7.40 -2.22 -16.14
C GLY A 52 -7.09 -3.15 -14.96
N MET A 53 -7.48 -2.78 -13.73
CA MET A 53 -7.29 -3.59 -12.52
C MET A 53 -8.61 -4.17 -12.03
N GLN A 54 -8.56 -5.34 -11.34
CA GLN A 54 -9.66 -5.86 -10.53
C GLN A 54 -9.52 -5.31 -9.10
N VAL A 55 -10.19 -4.22 -8.82
CA VAL A 55 -10.07 -3.51 -7.54
C VAL A 55 -10.83 -4.24 -6.45
N HIS A 56 -10.12 -4.67 -5.42
CA HIS A 56 -10.71 -5.27 -4.22
C HIS A 56 -11.27 -4.19 -3.30
N TYR A 57 -12.54 -4.33 -2.92
CA TYR A 57 -13.19 -3.38 -2.01
C TYR A 57 -14.25 -4.07 -1.15
N ARG A 58 -14.71 -3.35 -0.14
CA ARG A 58 -15.90 -3.66 0.65
C ARG A 58 -16.79 -2.45 0.68
N ASP A 59 -18.10 -2.70 0.60
CA ASP A 59 -19.15 -1.69 0.64
C ASP A 59 -20.17 -2.16 1.67
N GLU A 60 -20.11 -1.59 2.87
CA GLU A 60 -20.79 -2.05 4.08
C GLU A 60 -21.76 -0.99 4.61
N GLY A 61 -22.72 -1.38 5.44
CA GLY A 61 -23.72 -0.48 6.05
C GLY A 61 -24.86 -0.11 5.12
N ASN A 62 -25.51 1.03 5.41
CA ASN A 62 -26.74 1.45 4.75
C ASN A 62 -26.49 1.95 3.32
N LYS A 63 -27.08 1.29 2.33
CA LYS A 63 -26.96 1.65 0.90
C LYS A 63 -27.67 2.93 0.51
N GLU A 64 -28.64 3.37 1.32
CA GLU A 64 -29.39 4.60 1.12
C GLU A 64 -28.61 5.85 1.60
N ASP A 65 -27.47 5.67 2.29
CA ASP A 65 -26.58 6.78 2.63
C ASP A 65 -25.92 7.33 1.36
N THR A 66 -26.34 8.50 0.94
CA THR A 66 -25.90 9.16 -0.29
C THR A 66 -24.51 9.79 -0.16
N THR A 67 -23.98 9.88 1.05
CA THR A 67 -22.65 10.46 1.34
C THR A 67 -21.78 9.45 2.11
N PRO A 68 -21.41 8.32 1.47
CA PRO A 68 -20.67 7.26 2.15
C PRO A 68 -19.31 7.72 2.66
N LEU A 69 -18.77 7.01 3.66
CA LEU A 69 -17.41 7.18 4.14
C LEU A 69 -16.47 6.29 3.32
N LEU A 70 -15.57 6.92 2.56
CA LEU A 70 -14.50 6.26 1.81
C LEU A 70 -13.23 6.21 2.67
N LEU A 71 -12.69 5.01 2.91
CA LEU A 71 -11.52 4.78 3.75
C LEU A 71 -10.33 4.34 2.92
N ILE A 72 -9.25 5.12 2.94
CA ILE A 72 -8.01 4.92 2.16
C ILE A 72 -6.87 4.56 3.12
N HIS A 73 -6.31 3.36 2.96
CA HIS A 73 -5.24 2.83 3.82
C HIS A 73 -3.85 3.41 3.47
N GLY A 74 -2.90 3.22 4.36
CA GLY A 74 -1.50 3.65 4.18
C GLY A 74 -0.63 2.65 3.39
N THR A 75 0.63 3.00 3.23
CA THR A 75 1.65 2.21 2.51
C THR A 75 1.75 0.78 3.06
N SER A 76 1.88 -0.19 2.16
CA SER A 76 2.03 -1.63 2.47
C SER A 76 0.90 -2.22 3.32
N SER A 77 -0.24 -1.53 3.40
CA SER A 77 -1.42 -1.96 4.13
C SER A 77 -2.51 -2.49 3.16
N SER A 78 -3.74 -2.62 3.64
CA SER A 78 -4.91 -3.04 2.88
C SER A 78 -6.18 -2.49 3.52
N LEU A 79 -7.33 -2.69 2.88
CA LEU A 79 -8.64 -2.33 3.43
C LEU A 79 -8.91 -2.90 4.83
N ASN A 80 -8.21 -3.97 5.22
CA ASN A 80 -8.35 -4.59 6.54
C ASN A 80 -7.80 -3.72 7.70
N THR A 81 -7.02 -2.68 7.42
CA THR A 81 -6.62 -1.68 8.41
C THR A 81 -7.82 -1.11 9.16
N TRP A 82 -8.94 -0.99 8.47
CA TRP A 82 -10.16 -0.38 8.95
C TRP A 82 -11.13 -1.34 9.66
N ASP A 83 -10.80 -2.64 9.80
CA ASP A 83 -11.69 -3.66 10.37
C ASP A 83 -12.23 -3.27 11.75
N SER A 84 -11.39 -2.70 12.62
CA SER A 84 -11.80 -2.29 13.96
C SER A 84 -12.65 -1.03 13.95
N LEU A 85 -12.33 -0.05 13.09
CA LEU A 85 -13.11 1.17 12.95
C LEU A 85 -14.53 0.87 12.44
N VAL A 86 -14.64 0.05 11.40
CA VAL A 86 -15.93 -0.29 10.77
C VAL A 86 -16.88 -0.93 11.78
N LYS A 87 -16.39 -1.76 12.70
CA LYS A 87 -17.21 -2.38 13.77
C LYS A 87 -17.78 -1.37 14.77
N LEU A 88 -17.17 -0.21 14.89
CA LEU A 88 -17.60 0.86 15.80
C LEU A 88 -18.50 1.89 15.12
N MET A 89 -18.62 1.83 13.80
CA MET A 89 -19.42 2.80 13.04
C MET A 89 -20.91 2.52 13.17
N PRO A 90 -21.74 3.57 13.18
CA PRO A 90 -23.18 3.42 13.22
C PRO A 90 -23.73 2.67 12.00
N SER A 91 -24.74 1.81 12.19
CA SER A 91 -25.32 0.98 11.14
C SER A 91 -25.97 1.78 9.99
N HIS A 92 -26.36 3.03 10.23
CA HIS A 92 -26.92 3.91 9.21
C HIS A 92 -25.87 4.51 8.28
N LYS A 93 -24.56 4.41 8.62
CA LYS A 93 -23.48 4.93 7.78
C LYS A 93 -23.05 3.89 6.74
N ARG A 94 -23.01 4.29 5.48
CA ARG A 94 -22.36 3.49 4.42
C ARG A 94 -20.87 3.69 4.44
N ILE A 95 -20.12 2.60 4.42
CA ILE A 95 -18.65 2.61 4.48
C ILE A 95 -18.11 1.85 3.30
N ILE A 96 -17.21 2.50 2.57
CA ILE A 96 -16.52 1.93 1.43
C ILE A 96 -15.03 1.95 1.76
N ARG A 97 -14.38 0.81 1.62
CA ARG A 97 -12.95 0.66 1.80
C ARG A 97 -12.38 -0.21 0.71
N LEU A 98 -11.22 0.13 0.21
CA LEU A 98 -10.61 -0.54 -0.94
C LEU A 98 -9.14 -0.80 -0.71
N ASP A 99 -8.59 -1.76 -1.45
CA ASP A 99 -7.15 -1.91 -1.60
C ASP A 99 -6.69 -0.98 -2.71
N MET A 100 -5.82 -0.04 -2.39
CA MET A 100 -5.26 0.90 -3.36
C MET A 100 -4.33 0.19 -4.36
N PRO A 101 -4.16 0.72 -5.60
CA PRO A 101 -3.15 0.22 -6.54
C PRO A 101 -1.78 0.08 -5.88
N ALA A 102 -1.04 -0.97 -6.20
CA ALA A 102 0.19 -1.48 -5.58
C ALA A 102 -0.01 -2.36 -4.34
N PHE A 103 -1.22 -2.47 -3.78
CA PHE A 103 -1.43 -3.08 -2.46
C PHE A 103 -2.54 -4.11 -2.46
N GLY A 104 -2.55 -4.91 -1.38
CA GLY A 104 -3.63 -5.84 -1.08
C GLY A 104 -3.92 -6.81 -2.21
N LEU A 105 -5.21 -7.06 -2.47
CA LEU A 105 -5.68 -7.93 -3.55
C LEU A 105 -5.96 -7.18 -4.86
N THR A 106 -5.91 -5.84 -4.88
CA THR A 106 -5.95 -5.04 -6.11
C THR A 106 -4.68 -5.24 -6.92
N GLY A 107 -3.52 -5.14 -6.27
CA GLY A 107 -2.24 -5.39 -6.93
C GLY A 107 -1.69 -4.21 -7.71
N PRO A 108 -0.66 -4.46 -8.56
CA PRO A 108 0.01 -3.41 -9.30
C PRO A 108 -0.88 -2.77 -10.37
N ASN A 109 -0.61 -1.49 -10.60
CA ASN A 109 -1.12 -0.78 -11.77
C ASN A 109 -0.39 -1.28 -13.04
N PRO A 110 -1.12 -1.57 -14.14
CA PRO A 110 -0.51 -2.00 -15.40
C PRO A 110 0.55 -1.04 -15.96
N GLU A 111 0.38 0.28 -15.73
CA GLU A 111 1.30 1.32 -16.18
C GLU A 111 2.47 1.58 -15.22
N ASN A 112 2.46 0.94 -14.04
CA ASN A 112 3.42 1.13 -12.96
C ASN A 112 3.56 2.60 -12.52
N GLU A 113 2.47 3.37 -12.61
CA GLU A 113 2.36 4.78 -12.23
C GLU A 113 1.71 4.91 -10.84
N TYR A 114 2.34 5.66 -9.92
CA TYR A 114 1.90 5.77 -8.53
C TYR A 114 2.02 7.20 -7.98
N SER A 115 1.82 8.22 -8.82
CA SER A 115 1.75 9.63 -8.39
C SER A 115 0.44 9.93 -7.66
N TYR A 116 0.40 11.03 -6.91
CA TYR A 116 -0.85 11.52 -6.32
C TYR A 116 -1.89 11.86 -7.39
N GLN A 117 -1.45 12.35 -8.55
CA GLN A 117 -2.33 12.60 -9.69
C GLN A 117 -2.98 11.30 -10.17
N TYR A 118 -2.20 10.23 -10.37
CA TYR A 118 -2.73 8.92 -10.76
C TYR A 118 -3.72 8.38 -9.74
N TYR A 119 -3.39 8.42 -8.45
CA TYR A 119 -4.29 7.96 -7.41
C TYR A 119 -5.59 8.77 -7.34
N SER A 120 -5.54 10.07 -7.60
CA SER A 120 -6.74 10.93 -7.65
C SER A 120 -7.63 10.54 -8.83
N GLN A 121 -7.08 10.30 -10.01
CA GLN A 121 -7.81 9.82 -11.19
C GLN A 121 -8.41 8.43 -10.94
N PHE A 122 -7.65 7.54 -10.30
CA PHE A 122 -8.11 6.21 -9.92
C PHE A 122 -9.31 6.27 -8.96
N LEU A 123 -9.26 7.07 -7.91
CA LEU A 123 -10.37 7.25 -6.97
C LEU A 123 -11.61 7.83 -7.66
N TYR A 124 -11.43 8.80 -8.55
CA TYR A 124 -12.54 9.34 -9.35
C TYR A 124 -13.20 8.25 -10.20
N ALA A 125 -12.41 7.46 -10.92
CA ALA A 125 -12.91 6.34 -11.73
C ALA A 125 -13.62 5.29 -10.86
N PHE A 126 -13.04 4.92 -9.71
CA PHE A 126 -13.63 3.97 -8.77
C PHE A 126 -14.99 4.43 -8.23
N LEU A 127 -15.10 5.69 -7.81
CA LEU A 127 -16.36 6.27 -7.32
C LEU A 127 -17.42 6.33 -8.44
N LYS A 128 -17.00 6.62 -9.67
CA LYS A 128 -17.89 6.63 -10.85
C LYS A 128 -18.48 5.24 -11.11
N GLU A 129 -17.66 4.18 -11.06
CA GLU A 129 -18.14 2.79 -11.21
C GLU A 129 -19.15 2.38 -10.13
N LEU A 130 -19.01 2.95 -8.93
CA LEU A 130 -19.97 2.72 -7.83
C LEU A 130 -21.17 3.68 -7.86
N ASN A 131 -21.28 4.57 -8.87
CA ASN A 131 -22.31 5.61 -8.98
C ASN A 131 -22.36 6.55 -7.75
N ILE A 132 -21.20 6.83 -7.13
CA ILE A 132 -21.08 7.73 -5.98
C ILE A 132 -20.69 9.12 -6.50
N LYS A 133 -21.58 10.10 -6.24
CA LYS A 133 -21.36 11.48 -6.67
C LYS A 133 -20.53 12.27 -5.67
N GLN A 134 -20.69 11.98 -4.38
CA GLN A 134 -20.00 12.68 -3.29
C GLN A 134 -19.79 11.73 -2.11
N CYS A 135 -18.68 11.87 -1.39
CA CYS A 135 -18.38 11.05 -0.21
C CYS A 135 -17.57 11.83 0.83
N ILE A 136 -17.57 11.33 2.07
CA ILE A 136 -16.58 11.72 3.08
C ILE A 136 -15.34 10.90 2.81
N VAL A 137 -14.17 11.53 2.66
CA VAL A 137 -12.92 10.83 2.38
C VAL A 137 -12.05 10.84 3.62
N ALA A 138 -11.68 9.67 4.10
CA ALA A 138 -10.75 9.50 5.21
C ALA A 138 -9.51 8.72 4.77
N GLY A 139 -8.33 9.24 5.04
CA GLY A 139 -7.08 8.59 4.65
C GLY A 139 -6.02 8.61 5.74
N ASN A 140 -5.29 7.49 5.86
CA ASN A 140 -4.17 7.36 6.78
C ASN A 140 -2.84 7.31 6.03
N SER A 141 -1.83 8.04 6.51
CA SER A 141 -0.46 8.06 5.97
C SER A 141 -0.47 8.36 4.46
N LEU A 142 0.03 7.48 3.60
CA LEU A 142 -0.07 7.59 2.13
C LEU A 142 -1.53 7.83 1.68
N GLY A 143 -2.48 7.09 2.27
CA GLY A 143 -3.90 7.28 1.98
C GLY A 143 -4.41 8.67 2.36
N GLY A 144 -3.85 9.28 3.40
CA GLY A 144 -4.12 10.68 3.76
C GLY A 144 -3.57 11.66 2.73
N GLY A 145 -2.34 11.41 2.24
CA GLY A 145 -1.76 12.17 1.13
C GLY A 145 -2.62 12.10 -0.14
N ILE A 146 -3.06 10.89 -0.49
CA ILE A 146 -3.97 10.67 -1.62
C ILE A 146 -5.30 11.39 -1.40
N ALA A 147 -5.85 11.34 -0.19
CA ALA A 147 -7.15 11.93 0.14
C ALA A 147 -7.19 13.46 -0.06
N TRP A 148 -6.17 14.17 0.42
CA TRP A 148 -6.15 15.63 0.25
C TRP A 148 -5.81 16.06 -1.19
N HIS A 149 -4.98 15.29 -1.94
CA HIS A 149 -4.77 15.56 -3.38
C HIS A 149 -6.05 15.29 -4.18
N PHE A 150 -6.81 14.24 -3.80
CA PHE A 150 -8.11 13.97 -4.39
C PHE A 150 -9.10 15.11 -4.13
N ALA A 151 -9.12 15.65 -2.91
CA ALA A 151 -9.97 16.81 -2.59
C ALA A 151 -9.62 18.06 -3.40
N LEU A 152 -8.33 18.31 -3.65
CA LEU A 152 -7.89 19.40 -4.54
C LEU A 152 -8.31 19.18 -5.99
N ALA A 153 -8.10 17.96 -6.51
CA ALA A 153 -8.36 17.64 -7.91
C ALA A 153 -9.86 17.51 -8.23
N TYR A 154 -10.66 17.03 -7.28
CA TYR A 154 -12.08 16.74 -7.44
C TYR A 154 -12.93 17.26 -6.27
N PRO A 155 -12.94 18.58 -6.00
CA PRO A 155 -13.60 19.15 -4.81
C PRO A 155 -15.10 18.82 -4.74
N LYS A 156 -15.77 18.68 -5.88
CA LYS A 156 -17.20 18.33 -5.93
C LYS A 156 -17.52 16.91 -5.47
N GLN A 157 -16.54 16.01 -5.45
CA GLN A 157 -16.69 14.63 -4.98
C GLN A 157 -16.45 14.49 -3.47
N VAL A 158 -15.83 15.48 -2.83
CA VAL A 158 -15.47 15.43 -1.42
C VAL A 158 -16.41 16.30 -0.60
N HIS A 159 -17.24 15.66 0.23
CA HIS A 159 -18.12 16.35 1.17
C HIS A 159 -17.39 16.79 2.42
N GLN A 160 -16.53 15.92 2.95
CA GLN A 160 -15.67 16.18 4.09
C GLN A 160 -14.36 15.41 3.90
N LEU A 161 -13.28 15.95 4.46
CA LEU A 161 -11.95 15.34 4.44
C LEU A 161 -11.48 15.05 5.86
N ILE A 162 -11.03 13.81 6.10
CA ILE A 162 -10.47 13.36 7.38
C ILE A 162 -9.05 12.86 7.12
N LEU A 163 -8.08 13.54 7.71
CA LEU A 163 -6.65 13.20 7.56
C LEU A 163 -6.11 12.60 8.86
N ILE A 164 -5.51 11.41 8.75
CA ILE A 164 -4.94 10.68 9.89
C ILE A 164 -3.45 10.45 9.56
N ASP A 165 -2.56 11.17 10.26
CA ASP A 165 -1.11 11.11 10.05
C ASP A 165 -0.73 11.20 8.55
N ALA A 166 -1.39 12.11 7.81
CA ALA A 166 -1.32 12.20 6.36
C ALA A 166 0.09 12.51 5.85
N SER A 167 0.50 11.84 4.76
CA SER A 167 1.72 12.18 4.04
C SER A 167 1.54 13.42 3.17
N GLY A 168 2.68 14.00 2.70
CA GLY A 168 2.69 15.21 1.88
C GLY A 168 3.17 16.44 2.62
N TYR A 169 3.27 16.41 3.96
CA TYR A 169 3.92 17.44 4.76
C TYR A 169 5.43 17.19 4.89
N PRO A 170 6.24 18.26 5.00
CA PRO A 170 7.66 18.14 5.29
C PRO A 170 7.87 17.43 6.62
N LYS A 171 8.67 16.38 6.60
CA LYS A 171 9.02 15.65 7.82
C LYS A 171 10.14 16.38 8.54
N LEU A 172 9.90 16.86 9.75
CA LEU A 172 10.91 17.37 10.64
C LEU A 172 11.55 16.20 11.39
N ASN A 173 12.72 15.69 10.92
CA ASN A 173 13.59 14.75 11.63
C ASN A 173 13.02 13.37 12.00
N GLU A 174 12.04 12.84 11.30
CA GLU A 174 11.56 11.48 11.56
C GLU A 174 12.44 10.40 10.92
N LYS A 175 12.93 9.48 11.75
CA LYS A 175 13.49 8.21 11.28
C LYS A 175 12.31 7.32 10.85
N GLY A 176 12.19 7.07 9.56
CA GLY A 176 11.21 6.11 9.04
C GLY A 176 11.45 4.70 9.61
N SER A 177 10.44 3.79 9.48
CA SER A 177 10.65 2.40 9.87
C SER A 177 11.84 1.79 9.11
N LEU A 178 12.52 0.83 9.74
CA LEU A 178 13.69 0.16 9.14
C LEU A 178 13.36 -0.40 7.74
N GLY A 179 12.19 -1.00 7.55
CA GLY A 179 11.76 -1.54 6.26
C GLY A 179 11.67 -0.47 5.17
N PHE A 180 11.12 0.70 5.48
CA PHE A 180 11.03 1.82 4.53
C PHE A 180 12.39 2.44 4.24
N THR A 181 13.27 2.50 5.23
CA THR A 181 14.65 2.98 5.04
C THR A 181 15.41 2.06 4.08
N LEU A 182 15.33 0.74 4.30
CA LEU A 182 15.98 -0.26 3.44
C LEU A 182 15.41 -0.25 2.01
N ALA A 183 14.09 -0.06 1.86
CA ALA A 183 13.43 0.00 0.55
C ALA A 183 13.90 1.19 -0.33
N ARG A 184 14.48 2.23 0.27
CA ARG A 184 15.05 3.39 -0.45
C ARG A 184 16.50 3.21 -0.89
N ILE A 185 17.23 2.23 -0.34
CA ILE A 185 18.63 1.99 -0.68
C ILE A 185 18.71 1.18 -2.00
N PRO A 186 19.32 1.70 -3.09
CA PRO A 186 19.22 1.14 -4.44
C PRO A 186 19.62 -0.34 -4.58
N ILE A 187 20.62 -0.82 -3.86
CA ILE A 187 21.04 -2.23 -3.93
C ILE A 187 20.12 -3.10 -3.07
N ILE A 188 19.78 -2.64 -1.87
CA ILE A 188 18.99 -3.39 -0.91
C ILE A 188 17.54 -3.54 -1.41
N ASN A 189 16.96 -2.51 -2.03
CA ASN A 189 15.63 -2.58 -2.55
C ASN A 189 15.45 -3.68 -3.62
N ASN A 190 16.48 -3.92 -4.46
CA ASN A 190 16.44 -5.01 -5.42
C ASN A 190 16.51 -6.39 -4.74
N LEU A 191 17.25 -6.52 -3.63
CA LEU A 191 17.26 -7.76 -2.84
C LEU A 191 15.92 -8.03 -2.18
N LEU A 192 15.19 -6.99 -1.77
CA LEU A 192 13.85 -7.12 -1.18
C LEU A 192 12.79 -7.67 -2.18
N LEU A 193 13.07 -7.66 -3.49
CA LEU A 193 12.25 -8.37 -4.48
C LEU A 193 12.31 -9.89 -4.33
N PHE A 194 13.40 -10.40 -3.79
CA PHE A 194 13.67 -11.83 -3.68
C PHE A 194 13.55 -12.34 -2.24
N VAL A 195 13.94 -11.51 -1.28
CA VAL A 195 13.96 -11.88 0.14
C VAL A 195 13.22 -10.81 0.95
N THR A 196 12.08 -11.18 1.51
CA THR A 196 11.23 -10.30 2.32
C THR A 196 10.98 -10.96 3.70
N PRO A 197 11.96 -10.95 4.60
CA PRO A 197 11.84 -11.67 5.86
C PRO A 197 10.62 -11.21 6.68
N LYS A 198 9.81 -12.14 7.15
CA LYS A 198 8.63 -11.85 7.97
C LYS A 198 8.97 -11.02 9.21
N ILE A 199 10.19 -11.18 9.76
CA ILE A 199 10.66 -10.38 10.90
C ILE A 199 10.79 -8.89 10.56
N LEU A 200 11.17 -8.54 9.33
CA LEU A 200 11.23 -7.15 8.88
C LEU A 200 9.83 -6.55 8.77
N VAL A 201 8.88 -7.31 8.22
CA VAL A 201 7.47 -6.91 8.15
C VAL A 201 6.89 -6.75 9.56
N LYS A 202 7.14 -7.72 10.47
CA LYS A 202 6.74 -7.65 11.87
C LYS A 202 7.20 -6.35 12.51
N LYS A 203 8.50 -6.05 12.41
CA LYS A 203 9.06 -4.82 12.99
C LYS A 203 8.42 -3.56 12.40
N SER A 204 8.21 -3.52 11.07
CA SER A 204 7.57 -2.37 10.42
C SER A 204 6.11 -2.17 10.87
N VAL A 205 5.37 -3.26 11.10
CA VAL A 205 4.00 -3.20 11.63
C VAL A 205 4.02 -2.76 13.10
N GLU A 206 4.91 -3.32 13.93
CA GLU A 206 5.05 -2.93 15.34
C GLU A 206 5.43 -1.45 15.51
N ASP A 207 6.28 -0.92 14.63
CA ASP A 207 6.70 0.49 14.66
C ASP A 207 5.54 1.46 14.29
N ALA A 208 4.52 0.96 13.57
CA ALA A 208 3.32 1.74 13.22
C ALA A 208 2.24 1.76 14.32
N PHE A 209 2.40 0.98 15.39
CA PHE A 209 1.43 0.91 16.48
C PHE A 209 2.02 1.44 17.79
N ALA A 210 1.37 2.43 18.40
CA ALA A 210 1.73 2.92 19.73
C ALA A 210 1.59 1.81 20.78
N ASN A 211 0.51 1.03 20.71
CA ASN A 211 0.31 -0.15 21.55
C ASN A 211 0.61 -1.43 20.77
N LYS A 212 1.78 -2.00 20.97
CA LYS A 212 2.25 -3.21 20.28
C LYS A 212 1.45 -4.47 20.62
N THR A 213 0.69 -4.49 21.72
CA THR A 213 -0.18 -5.63 22.06
C THR A 213 -1.33 -5.82 21.07
N LEU A 214 -1.65 -4.79 20.28
CA LEU A 214 -2.64 -4.84 19.20
C LEU A 214 -2.10 -5.51 17.92
N VAL A 215 -0.81 -5.82 17.88
CA VAL A 215 -0.16 -6.44 16.70
C VAL A 215 -0.15 -7.96 16.88
N SER A 216 -1.20 -8.61 16.38
CA SER A 216 -1.30 -10.07 16.41
C SER A 216 -0.45 -10.74 15.32
N GLU A 217 -0.07 -12.02 15.53
CA GLU A 217 0.61 -12.83 14.50
C GLU A 217 -0.24 -13.00 13.23
N GLU A 218 -1.57 -13.03 13.35
CA GLU A 218 -2.47 -13.03 12.20
C GLU A 218 -2.33 -11.76 11.38
N ARG A 219 -2.26 -10.59 12.04
CA ARG A 219 -2.02 -9.30 11.39
C ARG A 219 -0.69 -9.28 10.67
N ILE A 220 0.39 -9.69 11.32
CA ILE A 220 1.73 -9.75 10.72
C ILE A 220 1.73 -10.67 9.50
N THR A 221 1.13 -11.86 9.62
CA THR A 221 1.01 -12.80 8.51
C THR A 221 0.24 -12.21 7.33
N ARG A 222 -0.87 -11.51 7.58
CA ARG A 222 -1.65 -10.85 6.53
C ARG A 222 -0.84 -9.76 5.81
N TYR A 223 -0.12 -8.92 6.54
CA TYR A 223 0.77 -7.91 5.93
C TYR A 223 1.85 -8.56 5.08
N HIS A 224 2.47 -9.62 5.57
CA HIS A 224 3.49 -10.35 4.85
C HIS A 224 2.94 -11.03 3.59
N ASP A 225 1.86 -11.78 3.70
CA ASP A 225 1.23 -12.46 2.56
C ASP A 225 0.79 -11.47 1.47
N LEU A 226 0.15 -10.35 1.85
CA LEU A 226 -0.32 -9.34 0.90
C LEU A 226 0.85 -8.55 0.28
N LEU A 227 1.96 -8.39 0.98
CA LEU A 227 3.19 -7.85 0.39
C LEU A 227 3.80 -8.82 -0.62
N LEU A 228 3.74 -10.13 -0.35
CA LEU A 228 4.17 -11.20 -1.27
C LEU A 228 3.16 -11.49 -2.38
N ALA A 229 1.97 -10.87 -2.39
CA ALA A 229 1.04 -11.02 -3.51
C ALA A 229 1.74 -10.64 -4.82
N GLU A 230 1.48 -11.42 -5.87
CA GLU A 230 2.12 -11.31 -7.17
C GLU A 230 2.19 -9.86 -7.67
N GLY A 231 3.43 -9.36 -7.86
CA GLY A 231 3.73 -8.02 -8.33
C GLY A 231 3.72 -6.91 -7.28
N ASN A 232 3.16 -7.12 -6.08
CA ASN A 232 3.03 -6.07 -5.05
C ASN A 232 4.39 -5.56 -4.55
N ARG A 233 5.38 -6.45 -4.33
CA ARG A 233 6.73 -6.02 -3.92
C ARG A 233 7.34 -5.03 -4.89
N ARG A 234 7.26 -5.32 -6.19
CA ARG A 234 7.77 -4.44 -7.24
C ARG A 234 7.04 -3.11 -7.27
N ALA A 235 5.71 -3.13 -7.18
CA ALA A 235 4.87 -1.94 -7.14
C ALA A 235 5.19 -1.05 -5.94
N VAL A 236 5.30 -1.63 -4.75
CA VAL A 236 5.68 -0.91 -3.51
C VAL A 236 7.06 -0.29 -3.64
N LEU A 237 8.05 -1.00 -4.20
CA LEU A 237 9.38 -0.43 -4.41
C LEU A 237 9.38 0.69 -5.45
N SER A 238 8.49 0.64 -6.46
CA SER A 238 8.31 1.75 -7.40
C SER A 238 7.83 3.02 -6.70
N ILE A 239 6.90 2.90 -5.75
CA ILE A 239 6.43 4.05 -4.92
C ILE A 239 7.59 4.66 -4.12
N PHE A 240 8.51 3.84 -3.58
CA PHE A 240 9.65 4.35 -2.81
C PHE A 240 10.75 4.97 -3.67
N LYS A 241 10.86 4.56 -4.94
CA LYS A 241 11.83 5.14 -5.89
C LYS A 241 11.35 6.48 -6.46
N ASN A 242 10.05 6.62 -6.66
CA ASN A 242 9.44 7.85 -7.16
C ASN A 242 9.11 8.71 -5.94
N GLU A 243 9.85 9.80 -5.76
CA GLU A 243 9.48 10.79 -4.74
C GLU A 243 8.11 11.35 -5.10
N MET A 244 7.13 11.11 -4.23
CA MET A 244 5.81 11.73 -4.38
C MET A 244 5.96 13.22 -4.08
N GLU A 245 5.36 14.06 -4.90
CA GLU A 245 5.44 15.51 -4.80
C GLU A 245 5.01 16.00 -3.42
N GLN A 246 5.83 16.89 -2.82
CA GLN A 246 5.52 17.52 -1.54
C GLN A 246 4.85 18.87 -1.79
N GLU A 247 3.55 18.84 -2.05
CA GLU A 247 2.75 20.03 -2.39
C GLU A 247 1.91 20.56 -1.21
N HIS A 248 2.40 20.36 0.02
CA HIS A 248 1.65 20.70 1.25
C HIS A 248 1.13 22.14 1.30
N GLU A 249 1.78 23.08 0.62
CA GLU A 249 1.33 24.46 0.52
C GLU A 249 -0.03 24.60 -0.18
N LYS A 250 -0.41 23.63 -1.02
CA LYS A 250 -1.71 23.61 -1.70
C LYS A 250 -2.86 23.19 -0.80
N ILE A 251 -2.60 22.62 0.39
CA ILE A 251 -3.66 22.19 1.32
C ILE A 251 -4.58 23.36 1.73
N LYS A 252 -4.04 24.56 1.83
CA LYS A 252 -4.83 25.79 2.08
C LYS A 252 -5.89 26.07 1.01
N ASP A 253 -5.76 25.50 -0.18
CA ASP A 253 -6.65 25.71 -1.32
C ASP A 253 -7.82 24.69 -1.34
N ILE A 254 -7.90 23.77 -0.37
CA ILE A 254 -9.02 22.84 -0.19
C ILE A 254 -10.22 23.64 0.33
N GLN A 255 -11.33 23.57 -0.41
CA GLN A 255 -12.61 24.24 -0.12
C GLN A 255 -13.57 23.37 0.66
#